data_8ddbfae63266e877872530e96241505b
#
_entry.id   8ddbfae63266e877872530e96241505b
#
_cell.length_a   1.000
_cell.length_b   1.000
_cell.length_c   1.000
_cell.angle_alpha   90.00
_cell.angle_beta   90.00
_cell.angle_gamma   90.00
#
_symmetry.space_group_name_H-M   'P 1'
#
loop_
_entity.id
_entity.type
_entity.pdbx_description
1 polymer ?
#
loop_
_entity_poly.entity_id
_entity_poly.type
_entity_poly.pdbx_seq_one_letter_code
_entity_poly.pdbx_strand_id
1 'polypeptide(L)'
;MTLEEFYAKLSFEHLSSVAAGSSGAGEIHPDHQNKVLGFTNSGLIQLYSRFAHKKRYVTLVLDEAIKTYYLSTDYAVSNTDITNTNPRYLADTANDPFKDDLIKILGVIQEPMTDDETQVEIPINDN
;
A
#
# COMPACT_ATOMS: atom_id res chain seq x y z
N MET A 1 8.46 -5.85 -16.89
CA MET A 1 7.39 -6.82 -17.22
C MET A 1 6.10 -6.05 -17.41
N THR A 2 5.55 -6.07 -18.58
CA THR A 2 4.25 -5.48 -18.90
C THR A 2 3.12 -6.40 -18.44
N LEU A 3 1.89 -5.89 -18.41
CA LEU A 3 0.71 -6.70 -18.06
C LEU A 3 0.48 -7.81 -19.10
N GLU A 4 0.79 -7.54 -20.37
CA GLU A 4 0.69 -8.48 -21.47
C GLU A 4 1.71 -9.62 -21.35
N GLU A 5 2.96 -9.31 -21.01
CA GLU A 5 4.00 -10.30 -20.69
C GLU A 5 3.61 -11.15 -19.47
N PHE A 6 2.96 -10.55 -18.47
CA PHE A 6 2.48 -11.25 -17.28
C PHE A 6 1.39 -12.28 -17.66
N TYR A 7 0.39 -11.89 -18.44
CA TYR A 7 -0.66 -12.82 -18.89
C TYR A 7 -0.09 -13.93 -19.78
N ALA A 8 0.84 -13.61 -20.68
CA ALA A 8 1.50 -14.61 -21.51
C ALA A 8 2.26 -15.63 -20.66
N LYS A 9 3.04 -15.19 -19.68
CA LYS A 9 3.73 -16.10 -18.74
C LYS A 9 2.79 -16.97 -17.93
N LEU A 10 1.72 -16.36 -17.40
CA LEU A 10 0.73 -17.09 -16.62
C LEU A 10 0.08 -18.21 -17.47
N SER A 11 -0.27 -17.91 -18.71
CA SER A 11 -0.89 -18.86 -19.64
C SER A 11 0.06 -20.00 -19.99
N PHE A 12 1.32 -19.70 -20.32
CA PHE A 12 2.27 -20.70 -20.77
C PHE A 12 2.83 -21.57 -19.65
N GLU A 13 3.16 -20.97 -18.49
CA GLU A 13 3.89 -21.67 -17.44
C GLU A 13 2.97 -22.31 -16.39
N HIS A 14 1.94 -21.57 -15.95
CA HIS A 14 1.15 -21.94 -14.78
C HIS A 14 -0.27 -22.44 -15.07
N LEU A 15 -0.86 -21.97 -16.15
CA LEU A 15 -2.23 -22.30 -16.53
C LEU A 15 -2.33 -23.08 -17.85
N SER A 16 -1.21 -23.67 -18.31
CA SER A 16 -1.14 -24.37 -19.60
C SER A 16 -2.14 -25.51 -19.77
N SER A 17 -2.59 -26.09 -18.65
CA SER A 17 -3.60 -27.16 -18.62
C SER A 17 -5.01 -26.66 -18.24
N VAL A 18 -5.17 -25.37 -17.93
CA VAL A 18 -6.44 -24.80 -17.45
C VAL A 18 -7.00 -23.88 -18.52
N ALA A 19 -8.24 -24.12 -18.94
CA ALA A 19 -8.97 -23.19 -19.81
C ALA A 19 -9.56 -22.07 -18.95
N ALA A 20 -9.16 -20.84 -19.20
CA ALA A 20 -9.70 -19.64 -18.56
C ALA A 20 -10.54 -18.83 -19.57
N GLY A 21 -11.68 -19.39 -19.94
CA GLY A 21 -12.57 -18.85 -20.96
C GLY A 21 -12.80 -19.79 -22.14
N SER A 22 -13.29 -19.28 -23.25
CA SER A 22 -13.62 -20.05 -24.46
C SER A 22 -12.45 -20.23 -25.43
N SER A 23 -11.27 -19.66 -25.15
CA SER A 23 -10.16 -19.59 -26.11
C SER A 23 -9.27 -20.82 -26.12
N GLY A 24 -9.48 -21.78 -25.21
CA GLY A 24 -8.69 -23.01 -25.12
C GLY A 24 -7.84 -23.12 -23.86
N ALA A 25 -7.18 -24.28 -23.68
CA ALA A 25 -6.33 -24.52 -22.51
C ALA A 25 -5.08 -23.63 -22.54
N GLY A 26 -4.77 -23.05 -21.40
CA GLY A 26 -3.60 -22.19 -21.24
C GLY A 26 -3.78 -20.74 -21.71
N GLU A 27 -4.94 -20.37 -22.23
CA GLU A 27 -5.21 -19.00 -22.68
C GLU A 27 -6.17 -18.28 -21.72
N ILE A 28 -5.84 -17.02 -21.41
CA ILE A 28 -6.71 -16.16 -20.60
C ILE A 28 -7.52 -15.27 -21.55
N HIS A 29 -8.81 -15.58 -21.70
CA HIS A 29 -9.70 -14.78 -22.52
C HIS A 29 -9.74 -13.33 -22.03
N PRO A 30 -9.79 -12.31 -22.91
CA PRO A 30 -9.80 -10.89 -22.55
C PRO A 30 -10.82 -10.53 -21.49
N ASP A 31 -12.04 -11.12 -21.55
CA ASP A 31 -13.11 -10.87 -20.58
C ASP A 31 -12.79 -11.34 -19.15
N HIS A 32 -11.80 -12.23 -19.00
CA HIS A 32 -11.37 -12.76 -17.72
C HIS A 32 -10.09 -12.12 -17.18
N GLN A 33 -9.40 -11.30 -17.97
CA GLN A 33 -8.16 -10.66 -17.56
C GLN A 33 -8.32 -9.81 -16.29
N ASN A 34 -9.42 -9.05 -16.17
CA ASN A 34 -9.71 -8.26 -14.99
C ASN A 34 -9.92 -9.11 -13.72
N LYS A 35 -10.50 -10.30 -13.86
CA LYS A 35 -10.65 -11.24 -12.73
C LYS A 35 -9.30 -11.79 -12.29
N VAL A 36 -8.46 -12.19 -13.25
CA VAL A 36 -7.10 -12.67 -12.99
C VAL A 36 -6.28 -11.59 -12.30
N LEU A 37 -6.36 -10.35 -12.76
CA LEU A 37 -5.69 -9.21 -12.14
C LEU A 37 -6.18 -8.99 -10.71
N GLY A 38 -7.49 -9.07 -10.46
CA GLY A 38 -8.08 -8.96 -9.13
C GLY A 38 -7.55 -10.03 -8.16
N PHE A 39 -7.49 -11.29 -8.59
CA PHE A 39 -6.92 -12.37 -7.79
C PHE A 39 -5.42 -12.19 -7.54
N THR A 40 -4.67 -11.74 -8.54
CA THR A 40 -3.23 -11.46 -8.41
C THR A 40 -2.99 -10.35 -7.39
N ASN A 41 -3.73 -9.25 -7.48
CA ASN A 41 -3.62 -8.14 -6.52
C ASN A 41 -3.99 -8.58 -5.10
N SER A 42 -5.05 -9.38 -4.95
CA SER A 42 -5.43 -9.94 -3.64
C SER A 42 -4.32 -10.85 -3.08
N GLY A 43 -3.74 -11.69 -3.91
CA GLY A 43 -2.61 -12.55 -3.51
C GLY A 43 -1.38 -11.75 -3.10
N LEU A 44 -1.05 -10.69 -3.85
CA LEU A 44 0.04 -9.78 -3.51
C LEU A 44 -0.20 -9.06 -2.18
N ILE A 45 -1.40 -8.56 -1.94
CA ILE A 45 -1.75 -7.92 -0.65
C ILE A 45 -1.57 -8.92 0.50
N GLN A 46 -2.04 -10.17 0.36
CA GLN A 46 -1.85 -11.20 1.37
C GLN A 46 -0.36 -11.52 1.59
N LEU A 47 0.43 -11.59 0.52
CA LEU A 47 1.86 -11.83 0.60
C LEU A 47 2.57 -10.68 1.35
N TYR A 48 2.30 -9.44 0.98
CA TYR A 48 2.89 -8.27 1.62
C TYR A 48 2.43 -8.08 3.08
N SER A 49 1.22 -8.50 3.42
CA SER A 49 0.74 -8.47 4.81
C SER A 49 1.49 -9.45 5.72
N ARG A 50 1.95 -10.59 5.16
CA ARG A 50 2.72 -11.61 5.89
C ARG A 50 4.22 -11.31 5.91
N PHE A 51 4.74 -10.78 4.80
CA PHE A 51 6.16 -10.54 4.62
C PHE A 51 6.40 -9.06 4.32
N ALA A 52 7.07 -8.36 5.23
CA ALA A 52 7.39 -6.93 5.06
C ALA A 52 8.56 -6.76 4.07
N HIS A 53 8.31 -6.97 2.78
CA HIS A 53 9.35 -6.86 1.73
C HIS A 53 9.81 -5.42 1.49
N LYS A 54 8.91 -4.45 1.63
CA LYS A 54 9.22 -3.03 1.47
C LYS A 54 8.70 -2.27 2.69
N LYS A 55 9.59 -1.55 3.35
CA LYS A 55 9.28 -0.70 4.51
C LYS A 55 9.40 0.75 4.08
N ARG A 56 8.53 1.60 4.62
CA ARG A 56 8.55 3.05 4.48
C ARG A 56 8.23 3.67 5.83
N TYR A 57 8.83 4.79 6.12
CA TYR A 57 8.46 5.61 7.26
C TYR A 57 7.41 6.63 6.81
N VAL A 58 6.43 6.83 7.66
CA VAL A 58 5.40 7.87 7.52
C VAL A 58 5.47 8.70 8.78
N THR A 59 5.76 9.99 8.65
CA THR A 59 5.90 10.91 9.77
C THR A 59 4.58 11.61 10.03
N LEU A 60 4.16 11.59 11.29
CA LEU A 60 2.98 12.32 11.76
C LEU A 60 3.40 13.45 12.68
N VAL A 61 2.84 14.63 12.47
CA VAL A 61 2.97 15.76 13.40
C VAL A 61 1.82 15.67 14.39
N LEU A 62 2.13 15.44 15.66
CA LEU A 62 1.13 15.31 16.71
C LEU A 62 0.66 16.68 17.17
N ASP A 63 -0.66 16.81 17.36
CA ASP A 63 -1.33 18.02 17.86
C ASP A 63 -2.23 17.65 19.04
N GLU A 64 -2.21 18.45 20.12
CA GLU A 64 -2.99 18.20 21.34
C GLU A 64 -4.51 18.15 21.09
N ALA A 65 -4.98 18.87 20.08
CA ALA A 65 -6.40 18.91 19.73
C ALA A 65 -6.87 17.67 18.96
N ILE A 66 -5.95 16.90 18.37
CA ILE A 66 -6.27 15.75 17.53
C ILE A 66 -6.11 14.46 18.33
N LYS A 67 -7.22 13.77 18.55
CA LYS A 67 -7.24 12.50 19.30
C LYS A 67 -7.10 11.27 18.43
N THR A 68 -7.39 11.38 17.13
CA THR A 68 -7.37 10.25 16.20
C THR A 68 -6.71 10.68 14.89
N TYR A 69 -5.71 9.93 14.49
CA TYR A 69 -4.94 10.19 13.27
C TYR A 69 -5.30 9.15 12.20
N TYR A 70 -5.76 9.62 11.06
CA TYR A 70 -6.07 8.79 9.91
C TYR A 70 -4.92 8.84 8.90
N LEU A 71 -4.49 7.70 8.42
CA LEU A 71 -3.47 7.60 7.39
C LEU A 71 -4.14 7.60 6.02
N SER A 72 -4.47 8.79 5.54
CA SER A 72 -5.08 9.01 4.24
C SER A 72 -4.49 10.25 3.57
N THR A 73 -4.48 10.26 2.24
CA THR A 73 -4.05 11.40 1.42
C THR A 73 -4.79 12.69 1.75
N ASP A 74 -6.00 12.60 2.32
CA ASP A 74 -6.77 13.77 2.75
C ASP A 74 -6.09 14.56 3.87
N TYR A 75 -5.24 13.93 4.66
CA TYR A 75 -4.51 14.52 5.79
C TYR A 75 -3.04 14.80 5.47
N ALA A 76 -2.62 14.56 4.24
CA ALA A 76 -1.26 14.77 3.78
C ALA A 76 -0.94 16.25 3.54
N VAL A 77 0.26 16.70 3.91
CA VAL A 77 0.73 18.07 3.65
C VAL A 77 0.82 18.36 2.16
N SER A 78 1.19 17.36 1.34
CA SER A 78 1.27 17.48 -0.12
C SER A 78 -0.08 17.55 -0.83
N ASN A 79 -1.19 17.30 -0.14
CA ASN A 79 -2.53 17.36 -0.75
C ASN A 79 -2.86 18.78 -1.21
N THR A 80 -3.13 18.97 -2.49
CA THR A 80 -3.41 20.26 -3.14
C THR A 80 -4.90 20.55 -3.29
N ASP A 81 -5.78 19.68 -2.81
CA ASP A 81 -7.22 19.91 -2.86
C ASP A 81 -7.60 21.10 -1.95
N ILE A 82 -8.03 22.21 -2.57
CA ILE A 82 -8.44 23.43 -1.90
C ILE A 82 -9.79 23.30 -1.18
N THR A 83 -10.58 22.28 -1.51
CA THR A 83 -11.87 22.01 -0.85
C THR A 83 -11.70 21.18 0.42
N ASN A 84 -10.54 20.57 0.60
CA ASN A 84 -10.21 19.78 1.76
C ASN A 84 -9.88 20.68 2.95
N THR A 85 -10.73 20.65 3.97
CA THR A 85 -10.59 21.40 5.23
C THR A 85 -9.98 20.58 6.37
N ASN A 86 -9.57 19.33 6.10
CA ASN A 86 -8.97 18.46 7.12
C ASN A 86 -7.62 18.99 7.60
N PRO A 87 -7.26 18.74 8.87
CA PRO A 87 -5.95 19.11 9.39
C PRO A 87 -4.84 18.34 8.65
N ARG A 88 -3.73 19.00 8.35
CA ARG A 88 -2.60 18.46 7.59
C ARG A 88 -1.49 18.04 8.54
N TYR A 89 -1.60 16.84 9.08
CA TYR A 89 -0.63 16.31 10.06
C TYR A 89 0.27 15.19 9.51
N LEU A 90 -0.03 14.64 8.34
CA LEU A 90 0.80 13.63 7.71
C LEU A 90 1.90 14.35 6.92
N ALA A 91 3.13 14.33 7.44
CA ALA A 91 4.27 15.01 6.85
C ALA A 91 4.80 14.22 5.66
N ASP A 92 4.51 14.72 4.47
CA ASP A 92 5.02 14.22 3.20
C ASP A 92 5.51 15.37 2.31
N THR A 93 5.99 15.07 1.13
CA THR A 93 6.48 16.08 0.20
C THR A 93 5.87 15.89 -1.19
N ALA A 94 5.88 16.96 -2.01
CA ALA A 94 5.44 16.87 -3.40
C ALA A 94 6.24 15.84 -4.23
N ASN A 95 7.52 15.61 -3.88
CA ASN A 95 8.37 14.62 -4.56
C ASN A 95 8.15 13.19 -4.08
N ASP A 96 7.67 13.02 -2.86
CA ASP A 96 7.35 11.73 -2.26
C ASP A 96 6.02 11.83 -1.50
N PRO A 97 4.89 11.95 -2.21
CA PRO A 97 3.57 12.08 -1.60
C PRO A 97 3.11 10.76 -0.99
N PHE A 98 2.31 10.84 0.05
CA PHE A 98 1.59 9.69 0.59
C PHE A 98 0.54 9.22 -0.43
N LYS A 99 0.40 7.91 -0.64
CA LYS A 99 -0.40 7.33 -1.74
C LYS A 99 -1.50 6.37 -1.28
N ASP A 100 -1.87 6.38 0.00
CA ASP A 100 -2.80 5.39 0.58
C ASP A 100 -2.38 3.93 0.35
N ASP A 101 -1.08 3.67 0.20
CA ASP A 101 -0.51 2.37 -0.13
C ASP A 101 -0.04 1.58 1.10
N LEU A 102 -0.50 1.98 2.28
CA LEU A 102 -0.16 1.33 3.55
C LEU A 102 -0.93 0.01 3.70
N ILE A 103 -0.19 -1.09 3.80
CA ILE A 103 -0.79 -2.43 3.99
C ILE A 103 -0.79 -2.84 5.46
N LYS A 104 0.28 -2.52 6.18
CA LYS A 104 0.46 -2.89 7.58
C LYS A 104 1.38 -1.93 8.32
N ILE A 105 1.03 -1.58 9.55
CA ILE A 105 1.90 -0.86 10.47
C ILE A 105 2.78 -1.90 11.18
N LEU A 106 4.09 -1.73 11.11
CA LEU A 106 5.06 -2.63 11.73
C LEU A 106 5.51 -2.15 13.11
N GLY A 107 5.54 -0.85 13.31
CA GLY A 107 5.93 -0.21 14.55
C GLY A 107 5.65 1.29 14.51
N VAL A 108 5.55 1.91 15.66
CA VAL A 108 5.44 3.35 15.83
C VAL A 108 6.62 3.77 16.68
N ILE A 109 7.39 4.75 16.20
CA ILE A 109 8.54 5.31 16.91
C ILE A 109 8.31 6.79 17.12
N GLN A 110 8.72 7.29 18.28
CA GLN A 110 8.78 8.71 18.54
C GLN A 110 10.13 9.22 18.06
N GLU A 111 10.17 10.25 17.21
CA GLU A 111 11.40 10.93 16.87
C GLU A 111 11.93 11.69 18.10
N PRO A 112 13.23 11.58 18.38
CA PRO A 112 13.83 12.33 19.47
C PRO A 112 13.73 13.84 19.19
N MET A 113 13.44 14.61 20.23
CA MET A 113 13.38 16.07 20.12
C MET A 113 14.79 16.70 20.10
N THR A 114 15.80 15.96 20.54
CA THR A 114 17.20 16.39 20.61
C THR A 114 18.12 15.26 20.16
N ASP A 115 19.33 15.60 19.70
CA ASP A 115 20.34 14.62 19.23
C ASP A 115 20.80 13.63 20.31
N ASP A 116 20.58 13.94 21.59
CA ASP A 116 20.96 13.12 22.74
C ASP A 116 19.84 12.14 23.18
N GLU A 117 18.64 12.24 22.62
CA GLU A 117 17.53 11.35 22.97
C GLU A 117 17.51 10.11 22.08
N THR A 118 17.24 8.95 22.69
CA THR A 118 17.08 7.70 21.94
C THR A 118 15.65 7.60 21.39
N GLN A 119 15.49 7.04 20.21
CA GLN A 119 14.18 6.72 19.65
C GLN A 119 13.43 5.77 20.59
N VAL A 120 12.21 6.11 20.92
CA VAL A 120 11.34 5.28 21.77
C VAL A 120 10.30 4.60 20.89
N GLU A 121 10.26 3.27 20.95
CA GLU A 121 9.20 2.50 20.30
C GLU A 121 7.91 2.57 21.13
N ILE A 122 6.84 2.98 20.48
CA ILE A 122 5.51 3.03 21.10
C ILE A 122 4.83 1.68 20.84
N PRO A 123 4.41 0.94 21.89
CA PRO A 123 3.77 -0.35 21.70
C PRO A 123 2.45 -0.21 20.92
N ILE A 124 2.29 -1.00 19.88
CA ILE A 124 1.04 -1.10 19.11
C ILE A 124 0.16 -2.12 19.82
N ASN A 125 -1.05 -1.70 20.17
CA ASN A 125 -2.05 -2.61 20.73
C ASN A 125 -2.79 -3.32 19.58
N ASP A 126 -2.34 -4.52 19.26
CA ASP A 126 -2.98 -5.42 18.30
C ASP A 126 -4.10 -6.22 18.99
N ASN A 127 -5.23 -5.59 19.24
CA ASN A 127 -6.45 -6.28 19.71
C ASN A 127 -7.32 -6.73 18.54
#